data_9a9a11e7ceb38edd201cb719bae77148
#
_entry.id   9a9a11e7ceb38edd201cb719bae77148
#
_cell.length_a   1.000
_cell.length_b   1.000
_cell.length_c   1.000
_cell.angle_alpha   90.00
_cell.angle_beta   90.00
_cell.angle_gamma   90.00
#
_symmetry.space_group_name_H-M   'P 1'
#
loop_
_entity.id
_entity.type
_entity.pdbx_description
1 polymer ?
#
loop_
_entity_poly.entity_id
_entity_poly.type
_entity_poly.pdbx_seq_one_letter_code
_entity_poly.pdbx_strand_id
1 'polypeptide(L)'
;MQVDLIYPERTKRSRRIEKIGKILEWLSLAACIICPIVNYFVGGKWWSVVVIWSVYSFWSLVLSPDIVERNMISQTVKVIWKAAVLLWLIDFCLAPGWAEFVIPILGFSGLLFIAIIYIADYNKQRQNAMPMIWMFIFALIFSVSSLLGWLKLNWPMMVLGGTSSVLSILGAIAFHKDLSLELKKRFHRD
;
A
#
# COMPACT_ATOMS: atom_id res chain seq x y z
N MET A 1 -8.91 -39.80 -21.03
CA MET A 1 -8.33 -39.69 -19.69
C MET A 1 -9.24 -38.78 -18.89
N GLN A 2 -10.17 -39.33 -18.10
CA GLN A 2 -11.03 -38.50 -17.22
C GLN A 2 -10.24 -38.21 -15.96
N VAL A 3 -10.01 -36.95 -15.67
CA VAL A 3 -9.36 -36.49 -14.43
C VAL A 3 -10.47 -36.23 -13.43
N ASP A 4 -10.67 -37.11 -12.46
CA ASP A 4 -11.58 -36.90 -11.35
C ASP A 4 -10.97 -35.88 -10.40
N LEU A 5 -11.45 -34.64 -10.46
CA LEU A 5 -11.08 -33.56 -9.54
C LEU A 5 -11.79 -33.79 -8.21
N ILE A 6 -11.10 -34.39 -7.24
CA ILE A 6 -11.59 -34.54 -5.88
C ILE A 6 -11.34 -33.21 -5.14
N TYR A 7 -12.39 -32.39 -4.98
CA TYR A 7 -12.33 -31.22 -4.16
C TYR A 7 -12.36 -31.61 -2.67
N PRO A 8 -11.42 -31.08 -1.84
CA PRO A 8 -11.45 -31.35 -0.42
C PRO A 8 -12.74 -30.83 0.22
N GLU A 9 -13.36 -31.62 1.09
CA GLU A 9 -14.58 -31.24 1.78
C GLU A 9 -14.37 -29.96 2.61
N ARG A 10 -15.30 -29.00 2.46
CA ARG A 10 -15.26 -27.73 3.19
C ARG A 10 -15.45 -27.95 4.69
N THR A 11 -14.44 -27.65 5.48
CA THR A 11 -14.49 -27.74 6.93
C THR A 11 -15.54 -26.77 7.53
N LYS A 12 -16.10 -27.13 8.69
CA LYS A 12 -17.07 -26.26 9.43
C LYS A 12 -16.51 -24.83 9.68
N ARG A 13 -15.18 -24.72 9.87
CA ARG A 13 -14.47 -23.44 10.04
C ARG A 13 -14.52 -22.59 8.77
N SER A 14 -14.31 -23.20 7.59
CA SER A 14 -14.38 -22.51 6.30
C SER A 14 -15.78 -21.94 6.04
N ARG A 15 -16.84 -22.68 6.36
CA ARG A 15 -18.23 -22.20 6.21
C ARG A 15 -18.57 -21.03 7.13
N ARG A 16 -18.01 -20.98 8.37
CA ARG A 16 -18.20 -19.84 9.29
C ARG A 16 -17.50 -18.58 8.76
N ILE A 17 -16.26 -18.72 8.29
CA ILE A 17 -15.49 -17.59 7.70
C ILE A 17 -16.22 -17.03 6.49
N GLU A 18 -16.75 -17.89 5.62
CA GLU A 18 -17.52 -17.45 4.44
C GLU A 18 -18.81 -16.70 4.84
N LYS A 19 -19.53 -17.16 5.87
CA LYS A 19 -20.72 -16.46 6.38
C LYS A 19 -20.37 -15.08 6.95
N ILE A 20 -19.30 -15.01 7.75
CA ILE A 20 -18.81 -13.72 8.29
C ILE A 20 -18.38 -12.79 7.15
N GLY A 21 -17.69 -13.31 6.14
CA GLY A 21 -17.31 -12.55 4.95
C GLY A 21 -18.52 -11.92 4.25
N LYS A 22 -19.58 -12.71 4.02
CA LYS A 22 -20.82 -12.20 3.39
C LYS A 22 -21.54 -11.14 4.24
N ILE A 23 -21.57 -11.30 5.56
CA ILE A 23 -22.16 -10.30 6.47
C ILE A 23 -21.35 -8.99 6.38
N LEU A 24 -20.02 -9.08 6.44
CA LEU A 24 -19.14 -7.92 6.29
C LEU A 24 -19.31 -7.23 4.94
N GLU A 25 -19.52 -8.00 3.87
CA GLU A 25 -19.79 -7.49 2.52
C GLU A 25 -21.06 -6.62 2.51
N TRP A 26 -22.16 -7.13 3.01
CA TRP A 26 -23.41 -6.39 3.09
C TRP A 26 -23.32 -5.14 4.00
N LEU A 27 -22.64 -5.26 5.14
CA LEU A 27 -22.41 -4.11 6.04
C LEU A 27 -21.56 -3.04 5.38
N SER A 28 -20.53 -3.43 4.64
CA SER A 28 -19.65 -2.50 3.93
C SER A 28 -20.38 -1.77 2.79
N LEU A 29 -21.21 -2.48 2.02
CA LEU A 29 -22.06 -1.89 1.00
C LEU A 29 -23.07 -0.91 1.60
N ALA A 30 -23.74 -1.29 2.70
CA ALA A 30 -24.64 -0.41 3.41
C ALA A 30 -23.93 0.87 3.90
N ALA A 31 -22.73 0.75 4.49
CA ALA A 31 -21.94 1.89 4.91
C ALA A 31 -21.56 2.81 3.76
N CYS A 32 -21.16 2.25 2.61
CA CYS A 32 -20.82 3.03 1.40
C CYS A 32 -22.01 3.82 0.83
N ILE A 33 -23.23 3.38 1.07
CA ILE A 33 -24.45 4.08 0.61
C ILE A 33 -24.97 5.06 1.67
N ILE A 34 -25.08 4.59 2.92
CA ILE A 34 -25.70 5.37 4.00
C ILE A 34 -24.82 6.57 4.40
N CYS A 35 -23.49 6.37 4.51
CA CYS A 35 -22.61 7.45 4.97
C CYS A 35 -22.60 8.68 4.05
N PRO A 36 -22.51 8.57 2.70
CA PRO A 36 -22.65 9.73 1.82
C PRO A 36 -24.02 10.41 1.90
N ILE A 37 -25.09 9.63 2.01
CA ILE A 37 -26.46 10.17 2.15
C ILE A 37 -26.57 10.99 3.43
N VAL A 38 -26.14 10.42 4.56
CA VAL A 38 -26.13 11.12 5.85
C VAL A 38 -25.26 12.37 5.79
N ASN A 39 -24.06 12.26 5.19
CA ASN A 39 -23.16 13.40 5.04
C ASN A 39 -23.77 14.54 4.22
N TYR A 40 -24.55 14.21 3.17
CA TYR A 40 -25.26 15.19 2.34
C TYR A 40 -26.35 15.91 3.14
N PHE A 41 -27.16 15.21 3.92
CA PHE A 41 -28.24 15.80 4.72
C PHE A 41 -27.78 16.57 5.95
N VAL A 42 -26.75 16.05 6.64
CA VAL A 42 -26.18 16.72 7.81
C VAL A 42 -25.31 17.91 7.44
N GLY A 43 -24.70 17.87 6.25
CA GLY A 43 -23.75 18.88 5.78
C GLY A 43 -22.41 18.80 6.53
N GLY A 44 -21.59 19.86 6.40
CA GLY A 44 -20.31 19.98 7.08
C GLY A 44 -19.14 19.34 6.33
N LYS A 45 -18.22 18.71 7.06
CA LYS A 45 -17.00 18.12 6.51
C LYS A 45 -17.29 16.82 5.75
N TRP A 46 -16.50 16.52 4.71
CA TRP A 46 -16.68 15.36 3.82
C TRP A 46 -16.16 14.04 4.45
N TRP A 47 -16.61 13.71 5.66
CA TRP A 47 -16.16 12.53 6.38
C TRP A 47 -16.55 11.20 5.69
N SER A 48 -17.61 11.19 4.89
CA SER A 48 -18.03 9.99 4.15
C SER A 48 -16.98 9.47 3.17
N VAL A 49 -16.15 10.34 2.60
CA VAL A 49 -15.05 9.95 1.71
C VAL A 49 -14.00 9.12 2.47
N VAL A 50 -13.70 9.52 3.70
CA VAL A 50 -12.78 8.79 4.59
C VAL A 50 -13.31 7.39 4.88
N VAL A 51 -14.63 7.28 5.15
CA VAL A 51 -15.29 5.98 5.41
C VAL A 51 -15.21 5.09 4.17
N ILE A 52 -15.56 5.60 2.99
CA ILE A 52 -15.51 4.84 1.73
C ILE A 52 -14.09 4.32 1.47
N TRP A 53 -13.07 5.16 1.61
CA TRP A 53 -11.67 4.76 1.44
C TRP A 53 -11.23 3.71 2.47
N SER A 54 -11.68 3.84 3.73
CA SER A 54 -11.40 2.88 4.79
C SER A 54 -12.00 1.51 4.48
N VAL A 55 -13.27 1.48 4.06
CA VAL A 55 -13.97 0.25 3.64
C VAL A 55 -13.27 -0.40 2.45
N TYR A 56 -12.94 0.38 1.41
CA TYR A 56 -12.19 -0.12 0.25
C TYR A 56 -10.82 -0.69 0.65
N SER A 57 -10.09 0.01 1.51
CA SER A 57 -8.77 -0.43 1.97
C SER A 57 -8.86 -1.72 2.77
N PHE A 58 -9.82 -1.81 3.69
CA PHE A 58 -10.09 -3.02 4.47
C PHE A 58 -10.44 -4.20 3.56
N TRP A 59 -11.36 -4.00 2.61
CA TRP A 59 -11.77 -5.03 1.65
C TRP A 59 -10.58 -5.56 0.85
N SER A 60 -9.83 -4.66 0.26
CA SER A 60 -8.69 -5.02 -0.59
C SER A 60 -7.52 -5.65 0.15
N LEU A 61 -7.29 -5.31 1.44
CA LEU A 61 -6.18 -5.86 2.22
C LEU A 61 -6.52 -7.16 2.94
N VAL A 62 -7.76 -7.28 3.43
CA VAL A 62 -8.16 -8.38 4.34
C VAL A 62 -8.99 -9.44 3.61
N LEU A 63 -9.96 -9.01 2.80
CA LEU A 63 -10.96 -9.91 2.22
C LEU A 63 -10.61 -10.38 0.80
N SER A 64 -9.85 -9.58 0.05
CA SER A 64 -9.39 -9.93 -1.30
C SER A 64 -7.87 -9.83 -1.38
N PRO A 65 -7.11 -10.60 -0.59
CA PRO A 65 -5.66 -10.62 -0.75
C PRO A 65 -5.34 -11.19 -2.14
N ASP A 66 -4.51 -10.48 -2.90
CA ASP A 66 -4.05 -10.95 -4.21
C ASP A 66 -3.37 -12.30 -4.05
N ILE A 67 -3.99 -13.34 -4.61
CA ILE A 67 -3.50 -14.73 -4.54
C ILE A 67 -2.19 -14.86 -5.33
N VAL A 68 -2.01 -14.04 -6.36
CA VAL A 68 -0.89 -14.10 -7.30
C VAL A 68 0.40 -13.51 -6.72
N GLU A 69 0.31 -12.53 -5.84
CA GLU A 69 1.48 -11.85 -5.26
C GLU A 69 1.47 -11.93 -3.73
N ARG A 70 1.67 -13.13 -3.18
CA ARG A 70 1.88 -13.33 -1.72
C ARG A 70 3.29 -12.92 -1.28
N ASN A 71 3.80 -11.82 -1.80
CA ASN A 71 5.08 -11.30 -1.36
C ASN A 71 4.89 -10.27 -0.23
N MET A 72 5.62 -10.45 0.87
CA MET A 72 5.58 -9.54 2.01
C MET A 72 5.91 -8.11 1.63
N ILE A 73 6.89 -7.89 0.73
CA ILE A 73 7.26 -6.55 0.26
C ILE A 73 6.10 -5.89 -0.48
N SER A 74 5.48 -6.60 -1.44
CA SER A 74 4.35 -6.05 -2.19
C SER A 74 3.15 -5.71 -1.28
N GLN A 75 2.83 -6.59 -0.33
CA GLN A 75 1.77 -6.34 0.64
C GLN A 75 2.08 -5.13 1.53
N THR A 76 3.31 -5.02 2.04
CA THR A 76 3.75 -3.88 2.85
C THR A 76 3.62 -2.56 2.08
N VAL A 77 4.07 -2.52 0.82
CA VAL A 77 3.93 -1.34 -0.05
C VAL A 77 2.46 -0.96 -0.23
N LYS A 78 1.59 -1.94 -0.50
CA LYS A 78 0.13 -1.70 -0.65
C LYS A 78 -0.49 -1.15 0.65
N VAL A 79 -0.10 -1.68 1.81
CA VAL A 79 -0.58 -1.19 3.12
C VAL A 79 -0.14 0.25 3.36
N ILE A 80 1.15 0.55 3.17
CA ILE A 80 1.70 1.89 3.38
C ILE A 80 1.02 2.90 2.47
N TRP A 81 0.86 2.57 1.18
CA TRP A 81 0.20 3.44 0.22
C TRP A 81 -1.25 3.75 0.59
N LYS A 82 -2.04 2.71 0.94
CA LYS A 82 -3.43 2.89 1.36
C LYS A 82 -3.56 3.67 2.67
N ALA A 83 -2.64 3.42 3.61
CA ALA A 83 -2.58 4.17 4.85
C ALA A 83 -2.21 5.64 4.61
N ALA A 84 -1.22 5.92 3.76
CA ALA A 84 -0.83 7.28 3.42
C ALA A 84 -1.99 8.07 2.78
N VAL A 85 -2.72 7.46 1.84
CA VAL A 85 -3.90 8.10 1.24
C VAL A 85 -5.02 8.30 2.28
N LEU A 86 -5.23 7.34 3.19
CA LEU A 86 -6.21 7.48 4.27
C LEU A 86 -5.85 8.66 5.19
N LEU A 87 -4.60 8.77 5.61
CA LEU A 87 -4.12 9.86 6.45
C LEU A 87 -4.28 11.21 5.74
N TRP A 88 -3.96 11.27 4.46
CA TRP A 88 -4.16 12.47 3.65
C TRP A 88 -5.63 12.85 3.53
N LEU A 89 -6.54 11.88 3.33
CA LEU A 89 -7.99 12.14 3.30
C LEU A 89 -8.53 12.62 4.64
N ILE A 90 -8.05 12.07 5.75
CA ILE A 90 -8.43 12.52 7.10
C ILE A 90 -7.98 13.96 7.31
N ASP A 91 -6.75 14.29 6.93
CA ASP A 91 -6.22 15.65 7.02
C ASP A 91 -7.05 16.64 6.17
N PHE A 92 -7.29 16.29 4.93
CA PHE A 92 -8.04 17.12 4.00
C PHE A 92 -9.50 17.31 4.42
N CYS A 93 -10.18 16.22 4.83
CA CYS A 93 -11.61 16.24 5.10
C CYS A 93 -11.98 16.62 6.53
N LEU A 94 -11.16 16.29 7.53
CA LEU A 94 -11.54 16.37 8.95
C LEU A 94 -10.69 17.35 9.76
N ALA A 95 -9.37 17.26 9.68
CA ALA A 95 -8.47 18.00 10.56
C ALA A 95 -7.18 18.40 9.83
N PRO A 96 -7.14 19.53 9.12
CA PRO A 96 -6.01 19.88 8.26
C PRO A 96 -4.75 20.26 9.06
N GLY A 97 -3.59 19.88 8.52
CA GLY A 97 -2.29 20.40 8.91
C GLY A 97 -1.33 19.41 9.58
N TRP A 98 -1.71 18.15 9.82
CA TRP A 98 -0.86 17.16 10.49
C TRP A 98 -0.32 16.06 9.55
N ALA A 99 -1.00 15.78 8.44
CA ALA A 99 -0.61 14.71 7.52
C ALA A 99 0.75 14.95 6.88
N GLU A 100 1.10 16.20 6.60
CA GLU A 100 2.41 16.58 6.05
C GLU A 100 3.57 16.16 6.97
N PHE A 101 3.32 15.93 8.25
CA PHE A 101 4.29 15.46 9.21
C PHE A 101 4.26 13.93 9.37
N VAL A 102 3.07 13.32 9.42
CA VAL A 102 2.89 11.90 9.73
C VAL A 102 3.14 11.01 8.51
N ILE A 103 2.74 11.43 7.31
CA ILE A 103 2.94 10.65 6.08
C ILE A 103 4.43 10.35 5.81
N PRO A 104 5.36 11.32 5.91
CA PRO A 104 6.78 11.03 5.77
C PRO A 104 7.33 10.05 6.81
N ILE A 105 6.85 10.10 8.05
CA ILE A 105 7.24 9.14 9.10
C ILE A 105 6.77 7.73 8.74
N LEU A 106 5.52 7.60 8.28
CA LEU A 106 4.99 6.34 7.78
C LEU A 106 5.81 5.80 6.59
N GLY A 107 6.13 6.68 5.64
CA GLY A 107 6.97 6.34 4.49
C GLY A 107 8.37 5.87 4.90
N PHE A 108 9.02 6.59 5.80
CA PHE A 108 10.34 6.25 6.33
C PHE A 108 10.34 4.90 7.06
N SER A 109 9.40 4.69 7.98
CA SER A 109 9.27 3.42 8.70
C SER A 109 9.00 2.25 7.75
N GLY A 110 8.19 2.48 6.72
CA GLY A 110 7.92 1.49 5.68
C GLY A 110 9.14 1.16 4.83
N LEU A 111 9.94 2.16 4.44
CA LEU A 111 11.20 1.94 3.71
C LEU A 111 12.19 1.13 4.53
N LEU A 112 12.35 1.44 5.81
CA LEU A 112 13.22 0.66 6.70
C LEU A 112 12.74 -0.79 6.84
N PHE A 113 11.44 -0.99 7.03
CA PHE A 113 10.86 -2.33 7.16
C PHE A 113 11.08 -3.16 5.90
N ILE A 114 10.85 -2.57 4.72
CA ILE A 114 11.09 -3.21 3.42
C ILE A 114 12.58 -3.53 3.24
N ALA A 115 13.48 -2.62 3.60
CA ALA A 115 14.92 -2.83 3.51
C ALA A 115 15.37 -4.00 4.41
N ILE A 116 14.85 -4.10 5.63
CA ILE A 116 15.12 -5.21 6.56
C ILE A 116 14.66 -6.55 5.97
N ILE A 117 13.41 -6.63 5.48
CA ILE A 117 12.88 -7.86 4.85
C ILE A 117 13.72 -8.25 3.65
N TYR A 118 14.12 -7.28 2.84
CA TYR A 118 14.89 -7.53 1.63
C TYR A 118 16.28 -8.08 1.96
N ILE A 119 16.96 -7.52 2.96
CA ILE A 119 18.29 -7.99 3.41
C ILE A 119 18.17 -9.38 4.06
N ALA A 120 17.13 -9.62 4.87
CA ALA A 120 16.94 -10.87 5.59
C ALA A 120 16.70 -12.07 4.66
N ASP A 121 15.99 -11.87 3.54
CA ASP A 121 15.59 -12.97 2.64
C ASP A 121 15.90 -12.63 1.17
N TYR A 122 17.13 -12.16 0.92
CA TYR A 122 17.60 -11.66 -0.38
C TYR A 122 17.30 -12.62 -1.55
N ASN A 123 17.62 -13.92 -1.39
CA ASN A 123 17.47 -14.91 -2.46
C ASN A 123 16.01 -15.10 -2.91
N LYS A 124 15.07 -14.98 -1.97
CA LYS A 124 13.64 -15.15 -2.23
C LYS A 124 12.98 -13.87 -2.76
N GLN A 125 13.49 -12.71 -2.31
CA GLN A 125 12.92 -11.40 -2.65
C GLN A 125 13.51 -10.79 -3.93
N ARG A 126 14.60 -11.36 -4.47
CA ARG A 126 15.29 -10.89 -5.67
C ARG A 126 14.37 -10.74 -6.89
N GLN A 127 13.37 -11.60 -7.03
CA GLN A 127 12.40 -11.57 -8.14
C GLN A 127 11.33 -10.48 -8.00
N ASN A 128 11.25 -9.82 -6.85
CA ASN A 128 10.17 -8.90 -6.47
C ASN A 128 10.69 -7.49 -6.14
N ALA A 129 11.72 -7.04 -6.83
CA ALA A 129 12.32 -5.71 -6.61
C ALA A 129 11.40 -4.54 -7.05
N MET A 130 10.45 -4.77 -7.97
CA MET A 130 9.58 -3.72 -8.53
C MET A 130 8.76 -2.94 -7.50
N PRO A 131 8.07 -3.55 -6.52
CA PRO A 131 7.34 -2.78 -5.51
C PRO A 131 8.25 -1.88 -4.67
N MET A 132 9.48 -2.32 -4.39
CA MET A 132 10.48 -1.55 -3.67
C MET A 132 10.92 -0.31 -4.46
N ILE A 133 11.15 -0.46 -5.77
CA ILE A 133 11.50 0.64 -6.68
C ILE A 133 10.41 1.70 -6.68
N TRP A 134 9.14 1.30 -6.78
CA TRP A 134 8.01 2.22 -6.71
C TRP A 134 7.99 3.01 -5.40
N MET A 135 8.27 2.37 -4.26
CA MET A 135 8.37 3.08 -2.97
C MET A 135 9.49 4.12 -2.97
N PHE A 136 10.65 3.80 -3.54
CA PHE A 136 11.76 4.77 -3.66
C PHE A 136 11.38 5.95 -4.56
N ILE A 137 10.77 5.69 -5.71
CA ILE A 137 10.32 6.73 -6.64
C ILE A 137 9.31 7.65 -5.96
N PHE A 138 8.31 7.12 -5.26
CA PHE A 138 7.33 7.92 -4.54
C PHE A 138 7.98 8.74 -3.42
N ALA A 139 8.87 8.16 -2.63
CA ALA A 139 9.57 8.87 -1.56
C ALA A 139 10.44 10.01 -2.12
N LEU A 140 11.11 9.79 -3.26
CA LEU A 140 11.88 10.82 -3.95
C LEU A 140 10.99 11.94 -4.51
N ILE A 141 9.86 11.60 -5.16
CA ILE A 141 8.92 12.59 -5.69
C ILE A 141 8.38 13.45 -4.55
N PHE A 142 7.97 12.86 -3.43
CA PHE A 142 7.50 13.60 -2.26
C PHE A 142 8.57 14.52 -1.68
N SER A 143 9.81 14.05 -1.59
CA SER A 143 10.93 14.85 -1.08
C SER A 143 11.26 16.01 -2.01
N VAL A 144 11.32 15.77 -3.32
CA VAL A 144 11.55 16.83 -4.32
C VAL A 144 10.42 17.85 -4.32
N SER A 145 9.17 17.42 -4.20
CA SER A 145 8.01 18.33 -4.11
C SER A 145 8.10 19.26 -2.90
N SER A 146 8.66 18.77 -1.78
CA SER A 146 8.91 19.59 -0.60
C SER A 146 10.04 20.60 -0.81
N LEU A 147 11.12 20.18 -1.50
CA LEU A 147 12.23 21.09 -1.84
C LEU A 147 11.79 22.20 -2.82
N LEU A 148 10.85 21.90 -3.72
CA LEU A 148 10.26 22.88 -4.64
C LEU A 148 9.25 23.83 -3.96
N GLY A 149 8.98 23.66 -2.66
CA GLY A 149 8.08 24.51 -1.88
C GLY A 149 6.59 24.20 -2.06
N TRP A 150 6.23 23.08 -2.72
CA TRP A 150 4.84 22.64 -2.87
C TRP A 150 4.29 22.02 -1.58
N LEU A 151 5.15 21.44 -0.76
CA LEU A 151 4.85 20.90 0.55
C LEU A 151 5.74 21.58 1.60
N LYS A 152 5.28 21.65 2.86
CA LYS A 152 6.11 22.22 3.93
C LYS A 152 7.32 21.34 4.18
N LEU A 153 8.49 21.98 4.16
CA LEU A 153 9.74 21.30 4.47
C LEU A 153 9.82 21.03 5.98
N ASN A 154 9.57 19.79 6.35
CA ASN A 154 9.64 19.29 7.73
C ASN A 154 10.81 18.33 7.88
N TRP A 155 11.35 18.19 9.11
CA TRP A 155 12.44 17.26 9.36
C TRP A 155 12.13 15.79 8.95
N PRO A 156 10.91 15.22 9.12
CA PRO A 156 10.60 13.88 8.63
C PRO A 156 10.69 13.76 7.11
N MET A 157 10.36 14.81 6.38
CA MET A 157 10.49 14.85 4.92
C MET A 157 11.95 14.82 4.48
N MET A 158 12.82 15.55 5.18
CA MET A 158 14.27 15.51 4.92
C MET A 158 14.86 14.12 5.19
N VAL A 159 14.44 13.49 6.30
CA VAL A 159 14.87 12.13 6.64
C VAL A 159 14.36 11.12 5.60
N LEU A 160 13.10 11.20 5.20
CA LEU A 160 12.53 10.35 4.15
C LEU A 160 13.31 10.50 2.82
N GLY A 161 13.57 11.74 2.40
CA GLY A 161 14.32 12.03 1.18
C GLY A 161 15.76 11.54 1.23
N GLY A 162 16.46 11.78 2.33
CA GLY A 162 17.82 11.31 2.54
C GLY A 162 17.92 9.78 2.52
N THR A 163 17.07 9.11 3.28
CA THR A 163 17.06 7.63 3.33
C THR A 163 16.65 6.99 2.01
N SER A 164 15.64 7.53 1.32
CA SER A 164 15.23 7.02 0.01
C SER A 164 16.32 7.19 -1.03
N SER A 165 17.07 8.31 -1.02
CA SER A 165 18.20 8.55 -1.91
C SER A 165 19.33 7.56 -1.65
N VAL A 166 19.73 7.36 -0.40
CA VAL A 166 20.78 6.41 -0.02
C VAL A 166 20.36 4.97 -0.41
N LEU A 167 19.15 4.55 -0.07
CA LEU A 167 18.66 3.21 -0.41
C LEU A 167 18.53 3.01 -1.93
N SER A 168 18.15 4.05 -2.69
CA SER A 168 18.09 3.99 -4.14
C SER A 168 19.47 3.81 -4.76
N ILE A 169 20.49 4.53 -4.27
CA ILE A 169 21.87 4.40 -4.73
C ILE A 169 22.42 3.01 -4.40
N LEU A 170 22.26 2.55 -3.15
CA LEU A 170 22.69 1.21 -2.73
C LEU A 170 21.95 0.13 -3.53
N GLY A 171 20.66 0.29 -3.76
CA GLY A 171 19.87 -0.60 -4.58
C GLY A 171 20.36 -0.64 -6.03
N ALA A 172 20.62 0.51 -6.63
CA ALA A 172 21.15 0.58 -8.00
C ALA A 172 22.52 -0.10 -8.14
N ILE A 173 23.41 0.06 -7.16
CA ILE A 173 24.73 -0.58 -7.16
C ILE A 173 24.62 -2.10 -6.95
N ALA A 174 23.83 -2.53 -5.96
CA ALA A 174 23.70 -3.94 -5.59
C ALA A 174 22.93 -4.76 -6.64
N PHE A 175 21.92 -4.16 -7.30
CA PHE A 175 20.94 -4.88 -8.14
C PHE A 175 20.99 -4.50 -9.61
N HIS A 176 21.97 -3.74 -10.06
CA HIS A 176 22.09 -3.29 -11.45
C HIS A 176 21.94 -4.44 -12.48
N LYS A 177 22.51 -5.62 -12.23
CA LYS A 177 22.38 -6.79 -13.13
C LYS A 177 20.97 -7.39 -13.11
N ASP A 178 20.37 -7.50 -11.95
CA ASP A 178 19.05 -8.14 -11.77
C ASP A 178 17.93 -7.22 -12.26
N LEU A 179 18.05 -5.92 -11.99
CA LEU A 179 17.14 -4.89 -12.46
C LEU A 179 17.13 -4.82 -14.00
N SER A 180 18.30 -4.90 -14.62
CA SER A 180 18.41 -4.88 -16.10
C SER A 180 17.74 -6.10 -16.72
N LEU A 181 17.84 -7.28 -16.10
CA LEU A 181 17.19 -8.50 -16.55
C LEU A 181 15.66 -8.45 -16.39
N GLU A 182 15.15 -7.92 -15.29
CA GLU A 182 13.69 -7.76 -15.09
C GLU A 182 13.09 -6.71 -16.03
N LEU A 183 13.77 -5.59 -16.22
CA LEU A 183 13.35 -4.57 -17.18
C LEU A 183 13.33 -5.11 -18.60
N LYS A 184 14.36 -5.86 -19.02
CA LYS A 184 14.39 -6.52 -20.34
C LYS A 184 13.23 -7.49 -20.52
N LYS A 185 12.91 -8.32 -19.49
CA LYS A 185 11.78 -9.25 -19.54
C LYS A 185 10.42 -8.54 -19.68
N ARG A 186 10.23 -7.40 -19.02
CA ARG A 186 8.96 -6.65 -19.08
C ARG A 186 8.79 -5.83 -20.36
N PHE A 187 9.85 -5.29 -20.88
CA PHE A 187 9.79 -4.43 -22.07
C PHE A 187 10.09 -5.17 -23.39
N HIS A 188 10.20 -6.50 -23.39
CA HIS A 188 10.46 -7.31 -24.58
C HIS A 188 11.58 -6.73 -25.49
N ARG A 189 12.61 -6.16 -24.88
CA ARG A 189 13.76 -5.64 -25.59
C ARG A 189 14.88 -6.68 -25.52
N ASP A 190 15.14 -7.33 -26.67
CA ASP A 190 16.31 -8.15 -26.93
C ASP A 190 17.61 -7.35 -26.81
#